data_7d12e121127d839965365800e37b215d
#
_entry.id   7d12e121127d839965365800e37b215d
#
_cell.length_a   1.000
_cell.length_b   1.000
_cell.length_c   1.000
_cell.angle_alpha   90.00
_cell.angle_beta   90.00
_cell.angle_gamma   90.00
#
_symmetry.space_group_name_H-M   'P 1'
#
loop_
_entity.id
_entity.type
_entity.pdbx_description
1 polymer ?
#
loop_
_entity_poly.entity_id
_entity_poly.type
_entity_poly.pdbx_seq_one_letter_code
_entity_poly.pdbx_strand_id
1 'polypeptide(L)'
;SRHEIKARIKWPNDIYAGDEKICGILIENSLKGSEIDWSIIGIGLNVNQTAFPEDLPNPTSMKLCTGNSNPYNTREILEEFMGIFTGYYREYLNGNGALDRLEEQFVSNLRTNLSSPR
;
A
#
# COMPACT_ATOMS: atom_id res chain seq x y z
N SER A 1 7.89 -2.67 -9.26
CA SER A 1 6.83 -1.68 -9.46
C SER A 1 6.90 -1.07 -10.85
N ARG A 2 5.76 -0.88 -11.49
CA ARG A 2 5.67 -0.26 -12.82
C ARG A 2 6.22 1.16 -12.86
N HIS A 3 6.15 1.86 -11.73
CA HIS A 3 6.55 3.26 -11.64
C HIS A 3 7.93 3.42 -10.98
N GLU A 4 8.65 2.31 -10.83
CA GLU A 4 10.01 2.28 -10.30
C GLU A 4 10.17 2.91 -8.93
N ILE A 5 9.15 2.80 -8.10
CA ILE A 5 9.21 3.22 -6.71
C ILE A 5 9.44 1.99 -5.86
N LYS A 6 10.52 1.97 -5.09
CA LYS A 6 10.80 0.88 -4.18
C LYS A 6 10.03 1.12 -2.89
N ALA A 7 8.92 0.41 -2.74
CA ALA A 7 8.03 0.56 -1.61
C ALA A 7 8.25 -0.53 -0.58
N ARG A 8 8.07 -0.18 0.69
CA ARG A 8 8.14 -1.11 1.81
C ARG A 8 6.90 -0.94 2.67
N ILE A 9 6.45 -2.05 3.23
CA ILE A 9 5.35 -2.00 4.19
C ILE A 9 5.94 -1.78 5.57
N LYS A 10 5.46 -0.75 6.26
CA LYS A 10 5.75 -0.54 7.67
C LYS A 10 4.52 -0.93 8.45
N TRP A 11 4.63 -2.05 9.14
CA TRP A 11 3.55 -2.59 9.93
C TRP A 11 3.05 -1.58 10.97
N PRO A 12 1.74 -1.46 11.23
CA PRO A 12 0.70 -2.32 10.64
C PRO A 12 0.07 -1.78 9.37
N ASN A 13 0.11 -0.48 9.07
CA ASN A 13 -0.79 0.11 8.09
C ASN A 13 -0.14 1.08 7.11
N ASP A 14 1.17 1.19 7.08
CA ASP A 14 1.83 2.23 6.29
C ASP A 14 2.70 1.64 5.20
N ILE A 15 2.77 2.35 4.09
CA ILE A 15 3.69 2.03 2.99
C ILE A 15 4.66 3.19 2.85
N TYR A 16 5.94 2.86 2.80
CA TYR A 16 7.03 3.82 2.70
C TYR A 16 7.78 3.66 1.38
N ALA A 17 8.19 4.79 0.84
CA ALA A 17 9.16 4.85 -0.24
C ALA A 17 10.44 5.39 0.39
N GLY A 18 11.46 4.53 0.57
CA GLY A 18 12.61 4.87 1.39
C GLY A 18 12.19 5.12 2.83
N ASP A 19 12.54 6.28 3.35
CA ASP A 19 12.19 6.69 4.72
C ASP A 19 10.95 7.58 4.77
N GLU A 20 10.25 7.73 3.66
CA GLU A 20 9.13 8.65 3.57
C GLU A 20 7.82 7.91 3.32
N LYS A 21 6.78 8.31 4.02
CA LYS A 21 5.47 7.65 3.92
C LYS A 21 4.74 8.10 2.67
N ILE A 22 4.38 7.13 1.83
CA ILE A 22 3.67 7.39 0.58
C ILE A 22 2.20 6.98 0.65
N CYS A 23 1.84 6.07 1.56
CA CYS A 23 0.49 5.52 1.59
C CYS A 23 0.12 5.09 3.01
N GLY A 24 -1.12 5.33 3.38
CA GLY A 24 -1.72 4.79 4.60
C GLY A 24 -2.85 3.85 4.25
N ILE A 25 -3.03 2.81 5.05
CA ILE A 25 -4.08 1.81 4.84
C ILE A 25 -4.88 1.70 6.14
N LEU A 26 -6.20 1.74 6.01
CA LEU A 26 -7.10 1.54 7.14
C LEU A 26 -8.04 0.39 6.80
N ILE A 27 -8.13 -0.58 7.69
CA ILE A 27 -9.03 -1.73 7.51
C ILE A 27 -10.02 -1.73 8.66
N GLU A 28 -11.30 -1.76 8.33
CA GLU A 28 -12.38 -1.88 9.29
C GLU A 28 -13.18 -3.14 8.99
N ASN A 29 -13.42 -3.94 10.01
CA ASN A 29 -14.17 -5.18 9.88
C ASN A 29 -15.46 -5.11 10.69
N SER A 30 -16.51 -5.67 10.13
CA SER A 30 -17.73 -5.96 10.89
C SER A 30 -17.76 -7.44 11.17
N LEU A 31 -18.05 -7.81 12.43
CA LEU A 31 -18.08 -9.20 12.84
C LEU A 31 -19.53 -9.66 13.04
N LYS A 32 -19.76 -10.90 12.64
CA LYS A 32 -21.02 -11.59 12.91
C LYS A 32 -20.64 -12.89 13.62
N GLY A 33 -20.81 -12.87 14.95
CA GLY A 33 -20.25 -13.94 15.77
C GLY A 33 -18.72 -13.87 15.75
N SER A 34 -18.07 -14.98 15.40
CA SER A 34 -16.61 -15.06 15.28
C SER A 34 -16.12 -14.89 13.84
N GLU A 35 -17.05 -14.65 12.90
CA GLU A 35 -16.69 -14.52 11.48
C GLU A 35 -16.78 -13.08 11.03
N ILE A 36 -15.97 -12.72 10.01
CA ILE A 36 -16.03 -11.42 9.39
C ILE A 36 -17.23 -11.39 8.45
N ASP A 37 -18.14 -10.44 8.70
CA ASP A 37 -19.31 -10.24 7.84
C ASP A 37 -18.94 -9.42 6.61
N TRP A 38 -18.19 -8.32 6.82
CA TRP A 38 -17.66 -7.51 5.74
C TRP A 38 -16.43 -6.75 6.21
N SER A 39 -15.64 -6.30 5.24
CA SER A 39 -14.46 -5.48 5.50
C SER A 39 -14.47 -4.26 4.61
N ILE A 40 -14.05 -3.13 5.16
CA ILE A 40 -13.80 -1.92 4.38
C ILE A 40 -12.31 -1.64 4.44
N ILE A 41 -11.69 -1.49 3.28
CA ILE A 41 -10.27 -1.17 3.16
C ILE A 41 -10.16 0.23 2.59
N GLY A 42 -9.66 1.16 3.40
CA GLY A 42 -9.36 2.51 2.96
C GLY A 42 -7.89 2.62 2.60
N ILE A 43 -7.59 3.14 1.43
CA ILE A 43 -6.21 3.30 0.96
C ILE A 43 -6.01 4.75 0.59
N GLY A 44 -5.10 5.42 1.29
CA GLY A 44 -4.73 6.79 1.00
C GLY A 44 -3.34 6.85 0.37
N LEU A 45 -3.26 6.75 -0.94
CA LEU A 45 -2.02 6.85 -1.68
C LEU A 45 -1.79 8.30 -2.11
N ASN A 46 -0.63 8.84 -1.77
CA ASN A 46 -0.24 10.17 -2.21
C ASN A 46 0.33 10.08 -3.62
N VAL A 47 -0.37 10.62 -4.59
CA VAL A 47 0.02 10.52 -6.00
C VAL A 47 0.73 11.79 -6.48
N ASN A 48 0.04 12.91 -6.47
CA ASN A 48 0.54 14.17 -7.05
C ASN A 48 0.85 15.25 -6.03
N GLN A 49 0.62 15.03 -4.77
CA GLN A 49 0.85 16.02 -3.73
C GLN A 49 2.34 16.41 -3.66
N THR A 50 2.61 17.68 -3.63
CA THR A 50 3.98 18.20 -3.47
C THR A 50 4.14 19.02 -2.21
N ALA A 51 3.04 19.35 -1.55
CA ALA A 51 3.04 20.06 -0.29
C ALA A 51 2.15 19.32 0.70
N PHE A 52 2.59 19.25 1.94
CA PHE A 52 1.91 18.53 3.01
C PHE A 52 1.83 19.39 4.26
N PRO A 53 0.84 19.12 5.15
CA PRO A 53 0.84 19.77 6.45
C PRO A 53 2.15 19.52 7.20
N GLU A 54 2.62 20.54 7.91
CA GLU A 54 3.91 20.49 8.61
C GLU A 54 3.96 19.44 9.72
N ASP A 55 2.81 19.07 10.25
CA ASP A 55 2.70 18.10 11.34
C ASP A 55 2.75 16.64 10.87
N LEU A 56 2.74 16.40 9.56
CA LEU A 56 2.86 15.03 9.05
C LEU A 56 4.32 14.59 9.04
N PRO A 57 4.62 13.41 9.62
CA PRO A 57 6.00 12.92 9.64
C PRO A 57 6.39 12.35 8.27
N ASN A 58 7.41 12.95 7.67
CA ASN A 58 8.07 12.45 6.47
C ASN A 58 7.14 11.98 5.34
N PRO A 59 6.19 12.82 4.89
CA PRO A 59 5.30 12.42 3.80
C PRO A 59 6.00 12.54 2.44
N THR A 60 5.55 11.69 1.49
CA THR A 60 5.97 11.83 0.10
C THR A 60 4.84 11.43 -0.83
N SER A 61 5.07 11.50 -2.14
CA SER A 61 4.10 11.12 -3.15
C SER A 61 4.81 10.44 -4.32
N MET A 62 4.03 9.82 -5.20
CA MET A 62 4.58 9.22 -6.41
C MET A 62 5.32 10.26 -7.25
N LYS A 63 4.75 11.44 -7.38
CA LYS A 63 5.36 12.53 -8.16
C LYS A 63 6.71 12.94 -7.58
N LEU A 64 6.80 13.10 -6.28
CA LEU A 64 8.05 13.46 -5.62
C LEU A 64 9.08 12.35 -5.71
N CYS A 65 8.66 11.09 -5.55
CA CYS A 65 9.57 9.94 -5.61
C CYS A 65 10.17 9.74 -6.99
N THR A 66 9.40 9.97 -8.04
CA THR A 66 9.86 9.73 -9.41
C THR A 66 10.49 10.97 -10.03
N GLY A 67 10.30 12.16 -9.43
CA GLY A 67 10.79 13.41 -9.99
C GLY A 67 10.08 13.82 -11.27
N ASN A 68 8.93 13.24 -11.55
CA ASN A 68 8.18 13.53 -12.76
C ASN A 68 7.63 14.95 -12.71
N SER A 69 7.89 15.74 -13.77
CA SER A 69 7.42 17.11 -13.83
C SER A 69 5.93 17.22 -14.16
N ASN A 70 5.38 16.20 -14.82
CA ASN A 70 3.96 16.16 -15.15
C ASN A 70 3.22 15.36 -14.09
N PRO A 71 2.00 15.76 -13.73
CA PRO A 71 1.22 14.98 -12.77
C PRO A 71 0.79 13.65 -13.36
N TYR A 72 0.69 12.65 -12.50
CA TYR A 72 0.08 11.36 -12.87
C TYR A 72 -1.42 11.52 -13.02
N ASN A 73 -1.99 10.72 -13.91
CA ASN A 73 -3.43 10.59 -14.01
C ASN A 73 -3.90 9.68 -12.87
N THR A 74 -4.59 10.24 -11.88
CA THR A 74 -5.00 9.48 -10.70
C THR A 74 -5.97 8.36 -11.03
N ARG A 75 -6.80 8.54 -12.06
CA ARG A 75 -7.73 7.49 -12.48
C ARG A 75 -6.98 6.28 -13.04
N GLU A 76 -5.94 6.52 -13.83
CA GLU A 76 -5.11 5.43 -14.34
C GLU A 76 -4.41 4.67 -13.22
N ILE A 77 -3.91 5.39 -12.22
CA ILE A 77 -3.31 4.76 -11.04
C ILE A 77 -4.32 3.88 -10.32
N LEU A 78 -5.53 4.38 -10.13
CA LEU A 78 -6.60 3.60 -9.50
C LEU A 78 -6.94 2.35 -10.32
N GLU A 79 -7.04 2.48 -11.63
CA GLU A 79 -7.34 1.35 -12.50
C GLU A 79 -6.24 0.28 -12.46
N GLU A 80 -4.99 0.69 -12.44
CA GLU A 80 -3.86 -0.23 -12.29
C GLU A 80 -3.94 -0.97 -10.96
N PHE A 81 -4.21 -0.24 -9.87
CA PHE A 81 -4.35 -0.84 -8.55
C PHE A 81 -5.49 -1.85 -8.53
N MET A 82 -6.65 -1.48 -9.07
CA MET A 82 -7.81 -2.37 -9.07
C MET A 82 -7.56 -3.64 -9.88
N GLY A 83 -6.83 -3.52 -10.98
CA GLY A 83 -6.45 -4.70 -11.77
C GLY A 83 -5.57 -5.66 -10.99
N ILE A 84 -4.54 -5.13 -10.32
CA ILE A 84 -3.62 -5.94 -9.52
C ILE A 84 -4.35 -6.57 -8.32
N PHE A 85 -5.12 -5.77 -7.61
CA PHE A 85 -5.88 -6.24 -6.44
C PHE A 85 -6.86 -7.34 -6.83
N THR A 86 -7.61 -7.14 -7.91
CA THR A 86 -8.59 -8.12 -8.38
C THR A 86 -7.91 -9.44 -8.75
N GLY A 87 -6.73 -9.37 -9.36
CA GLY A 87 -5.96 -10.57 -9.69
C GLY A 87 -5.60 -11.38 -8.46
N TYR A 88 -5.05 -10.72 -7.43
CA TYR A 88 -4.70 -11.41 -6.18
C TYR A 88 -5.94 -11.95 -5.48
N TYR A 89 -7.03 -11.21 -5.47
CA TYR A 89 -8.25 -11.63 -4.81
C TYR A 89 -8.85 -12.88 -5.47
N ARG A 90 -8.82 -12.94 -6.80
CA ARG A 90 -9.27 -14.12 -7.54
C ARG A 90 -8.42 -15.35 -7.23
N GLU A 91 -7.11 -15.17 -7.16
CA GLU A 91 -6.21 -16.27 -6.78
C GLU A 91 -6.52 -16.77 -5.37
N TYR A 92 -6.79 -15.86 -4.45
CA TYR A 92 -7.17 -16.22 -3.09
C TYR A 92 -8.46 -17.03 -3.06
N LEU A 93 -9.47 -16.59 -3.79
CA LEU A 93 -10.75 -17.31 -3.87
C LEU A 93 -10.62 -18.68 -4.51
N ASN A 94 -9.71 -18.82 -5.46
CA ASN A 94 -9.47 -20.09 -6.14
C ASN A 94 -8.54 -21.04 -5.39
N GLY A 95 -7.99 -20.61 -4.27
CA GLY A 95 -7.12 -21.45 -3.46
C GLY A 95 -5.77 -21.73 -4.10
N ASN A 96 -5.25 -20.85 -4.94
CA ASN A 96 -4.00 -21.06 -5.68
C ASN A 96 -2.74 -20.68 -4.89
N GLY A 97 -2.83 -20.63 -3.58
CA GLY A 97 -1.67 -20.29 -2.74
C GLY A 97 -1.34 -18.82 -2.66
N ALA A 98 -2.23 -17.93 -3.13
CA ALA A 98 -2.01 -16.49 -3.09
C ALA A 98 -1.87 -15.99 -1.65
N LEU A 99 -2.64 -16.56 -0.72
CA LEU A 99 -2.57 -16.18 0.68
C LEU A 99 -1.19 -16.47 1.27
N ASP A 100 -0.63 -17.64 0.96
CA ASP A 100 0.70 -18.01 1.44
C ASP A 100 1.76 -17.07 0.91
N ARG A 101 1.68 -16.72 -0.37
CA ARG A 101 2.61 -15.76 -0.99
C ARG A 101 2.51 -14.38 -0.34
N LEU A 102 1.30 -13.94 -0.05
CA LEU A 102 1.09 -12.66 0.62
C LEU A 102 1.63 -12.67 2.04
N GLU A 103 1.44 -13.76 2.77
CA GLU A 103 2.00 -13.91 4.11
C GLU A 103 3.52 -13.89 4.09
N GLU A 104 4.15 -14.61 3.17
CA GLU A 104 5.60 -14.61 3.03
C GLU A 104 6.12 -13.21 2.73
N GLN A 105 5.45 -12.50 1.84
CA GLN A 105 5.83 -11.16 1.47
C GLN A 105 5.66 -10.19 2.64
N PHE A 106 4.59 -10.34 3.40
CA PHE A 106 4.33 -9.54 4.59
C PHE A 106 5.43 -9.76 5.63
N VAL A 107 5.75 -11.00 5.93
CA VAL A 107 6.81 -11.34 6.91
C VAL A 107 8.16 -10.78 6.46
N SER A 108 8.49 -10.92 5.19
CA SER A 108 9.74 -10.39 4.64
C SER A 108 9.82 -8.87 4.81
N ASN A 109 8.75 -8.16 4.49
CA ASN A 109 8.70 -6.71 4.64
C ASN A 109 8.75 -6.29 6.12
N LEU A 110 8.10 -7.03 6.99
CA LEU A 110 8.14 -6.77 8.42
C LEU A 110 9.56 -6.89 8.96
N ARG A 111 10.29 -7.94 8.58
CA ARG A 111 11.68 -8.13 8.97
C ARG A 111 12.55 -6.98 8.49
N THR A 112 12.35 -6.55 7.26
CA THR A 112 13.09 -5.42 6.68
C THR A 112 12.85 -4.15 7.50
N ASN A 113 11.61 -3.88 7.86
CA ASN A 113 11.26 -2.70 8.63
C ASN A 113 11.81 -2.74 10.06
N LEU A 114 11.86 -3.92 10.68
CA LEU A 114 12.41 -4.07 12.01
C LEU A 114 13.92 -3.92 12.04
N SER A 115 14.60 -4.28 10.96
CA SER A 115 16.06 -4.20 10.86
C SER A 115 16.55 -2.84 10.36
N SER A 116 15.68 -2.01 9.81
CA SER A 116 16.02 -0.69 9.28
C SER A 116 15.83 0.38 10.34
N PRO A 117 16.88 1.15 10.67
CA PRO A 117 16.71 2.28 11.58
C PRO A 117 15.84 3.36 10.92
N ARG A 118 15.08 4.03 11.74
CA ARG A 118 14.18 5.05 11.25
C ARG A 118 14.53 6.39 11.84
#